data_a5cee2f3d99c8faecce0f2fce698d986
#
_entry.id   a5cee2f3d99c8faecce0f2fce698d986
#
_cell.length_a   1.000
_cell.length_b   1.000
_cell.length_c   1.000
_cell.angle_alpha   90.00
_cell.angle_beta   90.00
_cell.angle_gamma   90.00
#
_symmetry.space_group_name_H-M   'P 1'
#
loop_
_entity.id
_entity.type
_entity.pdbx_description
1 polymer ?
#
loop_
_entity_poly.entity_id
_entity_poly.type
_entity_poly.pdbx_seq_one_letter_code
_entity_poly.pdbx_strand_id
1 'polypeptide(L)'
;MKLTFLGTAGGRFSTISQKRMSGGFRIDNLEGKNYHFDPGPGALVRLYQFGLDPRNINGVFVSHAHTDHYNDAEILIEAMTKGMTTERGIIVGSSSVLNGYDKWGPAISKYHQSMSRSIVLNEGKEYKIDKNVSVKGCKAIHSDPAGIGFQIKTKDLTISYTSDTRYFDTLKDFHEGADILIASVLRPGYKSIKGHMSSQTFTQLLKEVKPKLAIMTHFGLKMLSSNPVKEAKLISKKSGVKTLAAYDGMNIDINFRHIDKSKVISLRDENNKLFRVERKSVKKFSSADAKDDLLMGKQSFKKLY
;
A
#
# COMPACT_ATOMS: atom_id res chain seq x y z
N MET A 1 10.50 -8.91 -7.84
CA MET A 1 9.17 -8.46 -7.39
C MET A 1 9.00 -7.01 -7.78
N LYS A 2 7.81 -6.62 -8.24
CA LYS A 2 7.51 -5.23 -8.62
C LYS A 2 6.35 -4.70 -7.79
N LEU A 3 6.47 -3.49 -7.26
CA LEU A 3 5.41 -2.78 -6.54
C LEU A 3 4.93 -1.62 -7.41
N THR A 4 3.62 -1.55 -7.71
CA THR A 4 3.01 -0.49 -8.52
C THR A 4 1.90 0.19 -7.74
N PHE A 5 1.94 1.53 -7.60
CA PHE A 5 0.88 2.31 -7.01
C PHE A 5 -0.09 2.77 -8.09
N LEU A 6 -1.32 2.26 -8.08
CA LEU A 6 -2.33 2.62 -9.08
C LEU A 6 -3.00 3.94 -8.75
N GLY A 7 -3.04 4.29 -7.48
CA GLY A 7 -3.53 5.56 -7.01
C GLY A 7 -3.07 5.87 -5.59
N THR A 8 -2.85 7.15 -5.32
CA THR A 8 -2.30 7.62 -4.06
C THR A 8 -3.22 8.61 -3.33
N ALA A 9 -4.44 8.82 -3.84
CA ALA A 9 -5.49 9.61 -3.19
C ALA A 9 -5.92 8.93 -1.89
N GLY A 10 -6.20 9.71 -0.87
CA GLY A 10 -6.71 9.24 0.40
C GLY A 10 -7.76 10.16 1.01
N GLY A 11 -8.76 9.51 1.62
CA GLY A 11 -9.91 10.17 2.21
C GLY A 11 -10.89 10.74 1.17
N ARG A 12 -12.13 10.89 1.59
CA ARG A 12 -13.29 11.17 0.72
C ARG A 12 -13.09 12.35 -0.25
N PHE A 13 -12.58 13.48 0.23
CA PHE A 13 -12.43 14.69 -0.60
C PHE A 13 -11.33 14.56 -1.66
N SER A 14 -10.24 13.88 -1.35
CA SER A 14 -9.19 13.61 -2.34
C SER A 14 -9.69 12.63 -3.40
N THR A 15 -10.37 11.58 -2.97
CA THR A 15 -10.97 10.56 -3.83
C THR A 15 -12.04 11.16 -4.76
N ILE A 16 -12.98 11.94 -4.23
CA ILE A 16 -14.03 12.57 -5.06
C ILE A 16 -13.44 13.56 -6.07
N SER A 17 -12.42 14.33 -5.69
CA SER A 17 -11.81 15.34 -6.57
C SER A 17 -10.88 14.78 -7.63
N GLN A 18 -10.46 13.51 -7.50
CA GLN A 18 -9.48 12.83 -8.38
C GLN A 18 -8.23 13.68 -8.68
N LYS A 19 -7.80 14.55 -7.74
CA LYS A 19 -6.51 15.26 -7.84
C LYS A 19 -5.32 14.32 -7.81
N ARG A 20 -5.51 13.15 -7.24
CA ARG A 20 -4.74 11.93 -7.36
C ARG A 20 -5.71 10.80 -7.65
N MET A 21 -5.24 9.79 -8.35
CA MET A 21 -6.01 8.59 -8.65
C MET A 21 -6.26 7.78 -7.38
N SER A 22 -7.36 7.03 -7.37
CA SER A 22 -7.63 5.95 -6.43
C SER A 22 -7.32 4.61 -7.10
N GLY A 23 -7.21 3.54 -6.36
CA GLY A 23 -6.96 2.20 -6.95
C GLY A 23 -5.96 1.36 -6.17
N GLY A 24 -5.44 1.91 -5.08
CA GLY A 24 -4.52 1.18 -4.20
C GLY A 24 -3.17 0.88 -4.84
N PHE A 25 -2.63 -0.30 -4.53
CA PHE A 25 -1.34 -0.73 -5.08
C PHE A 25 -1.35 -2.22 -5.42
N ARG A 26 -0.43 -2.61 -6.29
CA ARG A 26 -0.25 -4.00 -6.72
C ARG A 26 1.18 -4.45 -6.47
N ILE A 27 1.33 -5.70 -6.05
CA ILE A 27 2.60 -6.41 -5.93
C ILE A 27 2.60 -7.52 -6.97
N ASP A 28 3.52 -7.44 -7.94
CA ASP A 28 3.70 -8.46 -8.96
C ASP A 28 4.93 -9.31 -8.66
N ASN A 29 4.80 -10.60 -8.95
CA ASN A 29 5.84 -11.62 -8.82
C ASN A 29 6.40 -11.75 -7.40
N LEU A 30 5.51 -11.73 -6.39
CA LEU A 30 5.84 -12.13 -5.04
C LEU A 30 5.71 -13.65 -4.94
N GLU A 31 6.81 -14.38 -4.87
CA GLU A 31 6.83 -15.85 -4.95
C GLU A 31 6.02 -16.39 -6.16
N GLY A 32 6.11 -15.69 -7.31
CA GLY A 32 5.39 -16.04 -8.53
C GLY A 32 3.91 -15.65 -8.57
N LYS A 33 3.41 -14.88 -7.60
CA LYS A 33 2.02 -14.45 -7.50
C LYS A 33 1.88 -12.94 -7.58
N ASN A 34 0.68 -12.49 -7.99
CA ASN A 34 0.32 -11.08 -8.14
C ASN A 34 -0.85 -10.76 -7.21
N TYR A 35 -0.69 -9.78 -6.35
CA TYR A 35 -1.66 -9.37 -5.34
C TYR A 35 -2.02 -7.91 -5.48
N HIS A 36 -3.32 -7.60 -5.46
CA HIS A 36 -3.83 -6.23 -5.49
C HIS A 36 -4.38 -5.84 -4.12
N PHE A 37 -4.03 -4.65 -3.63
CA PHE A 37 -4.39 -4.14 -2.32
C PHE A 37 -5.24 -2.89 -2.45
N ASP A 38 -6.36 -2.88 -1.73
CA ASP A 38 -7.31 -1.77 -1.62
C ASP A 38 -7.71 -1.18 -2.99
N PRO A 39 -8.38 -1.97 -3.86
CA PRO A 39 -8.82 -1.53 -5.17
C PRO A 39 -9.95 -0.50 -5.07
N GLY A 40 -9.60 0.75 -4.83
CA GLY A 40 -10.53 1.87 -4.85
C GLY A 40 -11.02 2.22 -6.26
N PRO A 41 -11.84 3.29 -6.41
CA PRO A 41 -12.47 3.66 -7.67
C PRO A 41 -11.48 3.82 -8.82
N GLY A 42 -11.74 3.12 -9.93
CA GLY A 42 -10.94 3.16 -11.15
C GLY A 42 -9.73 2.23 -11.15
N ALA A 43 -9.59 1.32 -10.18
CA ALA A 43 -8.47 0.37 -10.13
C ALA A 43 -8.36 -0.45 -11.42
N LEU A 44 -9.47 -0.96 -11.96
CA LEU A 44 -9.49 -1.71 -13.22
C LEU A 44 -8.93 -0.88 -14.38
N VAL A 45 -9.42 0.35 -14.53
CA VAL A 45 -8.98 1.26 -15.60
C VAL A 45 -7.49 1.60 -15.47
N ARG A 46 -7.01 1.83 -14.24
CA ARG A 46 -5.61 2.14 -13.96
C ARG A 46 -4.67 0.97 -14.25
N LEU A 47 -5.11 -0.27 -13.98
CA LEU A 47 -4.33 -1.44 -14.37
C LEU A 47 -4.03 -1.43 -15.86
N TYR A 48 -5.03 -1.23 -16.71
CA TYR A 48 -4.82 -1.14 -18.16
C TYR A 48 -3.98 0.06 -18.58
N GLN A 49 -4.19 1.23 -17.98
CA GLN A 49 -3.40 2.43 -18.26
C GLN A 49 -1.91 2.27 -17.95
N PHE A 50 -1.59 1.48 -16.93
CA PHE A 50 -0.20 1.20 -16.54
C PHE A 50 0.34 -0.11 -17.13
N GLY A 51 -0.35 -0.69 -18.13
CA GLY A 51 0.09 -1.90 -18.83
C GLY A 51 0.07 -3.17 -17.97
N LEU A 52 -0.78 -3.20 -16.93
CA LEU A 52 -0.94 -4.34 -16.03
C LEU A 52 -2.22 -5.10 -16.37
N ASP A 53 -2.11 -6.40 -16.63
CA ASP A 53 -3.27 -7.24 -16.91
C ASP A 53 -3.99 -7.63 -15.59
N PRO A 54 -5.26 -7.21 -15.37
CA PRO A 54 -6.05 -7.59 -14.20
C PRO A 54 -6.33 -9.09 -14.12
N ARG A 55 -6.37 -9.80 -15.27
CA ARG A 55 -6.62 -11.25 -15.33
C ARG A 55 -5.50 -12.08 -14.70
N ASN A 56 -4.32 -11.49 -14.53
CA ASN A 56 -3.14 -12.13 -13.91
C ASN A 56 -3.09 -11.96 -12.38
N ILE A 57 -4.11 -11.34 -11.77
CA ILE A 57 -4.22 -11.24 -10.30
C ILE A 57 -4.46 -12.64 -9.71
N ASN A 58 -3.80 -12.93 -8.59
CA ASN A 58 -3.94 -14.15 -7.80
C ASN A 58 -4.59 -13.90 -6.45
N GLY A 59 -4.70 -12.64 -6.02
CA GLY A 59 -5.42 -12.29 -4.81
C GLY A 59 -5.78 -10.81 -4.74
N VAL A 60 -6.97 -10.55 -4.18
CA VAL A 60 -7.51 -9.22 -3.89
C VAL A 60 -7.58 -9.05 -2.38
N PHE A 61 -6.94 -7.98 -1.88
CA PHE A 61 -6.85 -7.65 -0.47
C PHE A 61 -7.60 -6.35 -0.21
N VAL A 62 -8.52 -6.36 0.72
CA VAL A 62 -9.31 -5.18 1.09
C VAL A 62 -9.28 -4.96 2.59
N SER A 63 -8.72 -3.84 3.00
CA SER A 63 -8.45 -3.56 4.40
C SER A 63 -9.69 -3.19 5.20
N HIS A 64 -10.62 -2.44 4.63
CA HIS A 64 -11.84 -1.99 5.29
C HIS A 64 -12.92 -1.53 4.30
N ALA A 65 -14.14 -1.31 4.79
CA ALA A 65 -15.33 -1.06 3.97
C ALA A 65 -15.57 0.43 3.62
N HIS A 66 -14.50 1.21 3.38
CA HIS A 66 -14.61 2.53 2.76
C HIS A 66 -14.48 2.43 1.23
N THR A 67 -15.29 3.18 0.50
CA THR A 67 -15.36 3.11 -0.97
C THR A 67 -14.04 3.40 -1.67
N ASP A 68 -13.19 4.24 -1.10
CA ASP A 68 -11.85 4.52 -1.64
C ASP A 68 -10.86 3.34 -1.51
N HIS A 69 -11.26 2.24 -0.82
CA HIS A 69 -10.47 1.03 -0.66
C HIS A 69 -11.07 -0.22 -1.34
N TYR A 70 -12.40 -0.30 -1.54
CA TYR A 70 -13.00 -1.53 -2.06
C TYR A 70 -13.79 -1.40 -3.37
N ASN A 71 -14.04 -0.19 -3.86
CA ASN A 71 -15.05 0.06 -4.90
C ASN A 71 -14.89 -0.80 -6.16
N ASP A 72 -13.67 -1.08 -6.58
CA ASP A 72 -13.37 -1.94 -7.73
C ASP A 72 -13.03 -3.39 -7.35
N ALA A 73 -13.24 -3.81 -6.09
CA ALA A 73 -12.86 -5.15 -5.64
C ALA A 73 -13.59 -6.25 -6.42
N GLU A 74 -14.90 -6.12 -6.60
CA GLU A 74 -15.72 -7.13 -7.27
C GLU A 74 -15.33 -7.29 -8.75
N ILE A 75 -15.14 -6.20 -9.49
CA ILE A 75 -14.71 -6.28 -10.90
C ILE A 75 -13.28 -6.85 -11.04
N LEU A 76 -12.39 -6.63 -10.06
CA LEU A 76 -11.08 -7.29 -10.05
C LEU A 76 -11.18 -8.77 -9.71
N ILE A 77 -12.15 -9.18 -8.89
CA ILE A 77 -12.46 -10.60 -8.65
C ILE A 77 -13.00 -11.25 -9.92
N GLU A 78 -13.89 -10.58 -10.65
CA GLU A 78 -14.34 -11.07 -11.97
C GLU A 78 -13.16 -11.21 -12.94
N ALA A 79 -12.27 -10.23 -13.03
CA ALA A 79 -11.08 -10.36 -13.87
C ALA A 79 -10.18 -11.53 -13.43
N MET A 80 -9.96 -11.69 -12.13
CA MET A 80 -9.19 -12.78 -11.55
C MET A 80 -9.81 -14.14 -11.86
N THR A 81 -11.14 -14.28 -11.79
CA THR A 81 -11.89 -15.51 -11.98
C THR A 81 -12.38 -15.70 -13.43
N LYS A 82 -11.88 -14.90 -14.38
CA LYS A 82 -12.25 -14.95 -15.80
C LYS A 82 -13.75 -14.76 -16.03
N GLY A 83 -14.31 -13.70 -15.46
CA GLY A 83 -15.74 -13.42 -15.55
C GLY A 83 -16.59 -14.40 -14.76
N MET A 84 -16.16 -14.79 -13.55
CA MET A 84 -16.85 -15.75 -12.67
C MET A 84 -17.06 -17.15 -13.31
N THR A 85 -16.15 -17.55 -14.20
CA THR A 85 -16.22 -18.88 -14.87
C THR A 85 -15.20 -19.87 -14.34
N THR A 86 -14.22 -19.41 -13.59
CA THR A 86 -13.12 -20.25 -13.09
C THR A 86 -12.89 -19.97 -11.59
N GLU A 87 -13.10 -20.98 -10.76
CA GLU A 87 -12.78 -20.90 -9.35
C GLU A 87 -11.25 -20.82 -9.16
N ARG A 88 -10.77 -19.67 -8.69
CA ARG A 88 -9.34 -19.43 -8.46
C ARG A 88 -9.06 -18.19 -7.60
N GLY A 89 -7.83 -18.14 -7.10
CA GLY A 89 -7.32 -16.99 -6.36
C GLY A 89 -7.82 -16.93 -4.93
N ILE A 90 -7.49 -15.81 -4.27
CA ILE A 90 -7.87 -15.56 -2.89
C ILE A 90 -8.48 -14.17 -2.73
N ILE A 91 -9.39 -14.03 -1.79
CA ILE A 91 -9.89 -12.75 -1.31
C ILE A 91 -9.54 -12.65 0.17
N VAL A 92 -8.80 -11.63 0.54
CA VAL A 92 -8.40 -11.39 1.93
C VAL A 92 -8.97 -10.06 2.37
N GLY A 93 -9.71 -10.04 3.45
CA GLY A 93 -10.31 -8.79 3.91
C GLY A 93 -10.67 -8.79 5.39
N SER A 94 -11.03 -7.61 5.88
CA SER A 94 -11.61 -7.45 7.22
C SER A 94 -13.00 -8.08 7.31
N SER A 95 -13.52 -8.24 8.52
CA SER A 95 -14.88 -8.73 8.74
C SER A 95 -15.92 -7.82 8.10
N SER A 96 -15.77 -6.50 8.17
CA SER A 96 -16.67 -5.54 7.51
C SER A 96 -16.72 -5.71 5.99
N VAL A 97 -15.61 -6.12 5.38
CA VAL A 97 -15.52 -6.34 3.93
C VAL A 97 -16.21 -7.63 3.50
N LEU A 98 -16.00 -8.73 4.21
CA LEU A 98 -16.41 -10.06 3.75
C LEU A 98 -17.72 -10.55 4.39
N ASN A 99 -17.96 -10.22 5.66
CA ASN A 99 -19.12 -10.72 6.40
C ASN A 99 -20.13 -9.63 6.75
N GLY A 100 -19.69 -8.38 6.74
CA GLY A 100 -20.38 -7.28 7.40
C GLY A 100 -20.01 -7.18 8.88
N TYR A 101 -20.06 -5.97 9.42
CA TYR A 101 -19.82 -5.69 10.83
C TYR A 101 -20.56 -4.41 11.24
N ASP A 102 -21.52 -4.52 12.16
CA ASP A 102 -22.42 -3.42 12.52
C ASP A 102 -23.12 -2.85 11.27
N LYS A 103 -23.00 -1.56 11.03
CA LYS A 103 -23.53 -0.87 9.83
C LYS A 103 -22.62 -0.97 8.58
N TRP A 104 -21.49 -1.66 8.65
CA TRP A 104 -20.52 -1.79 7.58
C TRP A 104 -20.68 -3.09 6.79
N GLY A 105 -20.74 -2.99 5.49
CA GLY A 105 -20.67 -4.12 4.58
C GLY A 105 -21.83 -5.15 4.65
N PRO A 106 -21.61 -6.35 4.11
CA PRO A 106 -20.38 -6.75 3.41
C PRO A 106 -20.11 -5.88 2.16
N ALA A 107 -18.85 -5.50 1.95
CA ALA A 107 -18.45 -4.69 0.82
C ALA A 107 -18.20 -5.53 -0.45
N ILE A 108 -17.94 -6.83 -0.29
CA ILE A 108 -17.83 -7.82 -1.36
C ILE A 108 -18.97 -8.83 -1.17
N SER A 109 -19.83 -8.95 -2.19
CA SER A 109 -20.99 -9.84 -2.15
C SER A 109 -20.61 -11.31 -2.02
N LYS A 110 -21.50 -12.12 -1.44
CA LYS A 110 -21.29 -13.58 -1.38
C LYS A 110 -21.17 -14.23 -2.75
N TYR A 111 -21.81 -13.64 -3.77
CA TYR A 111 -21.66 -14.06 -5.15
C TYR A 111 -20.19 -13.97 -5.61
N HIS A 112 -19.54 -12.82 -5.45
CA HIS A 112 -18.13 -12.66 -5.83
C HIS A 112 -17.18 -13.47 -4.95
N GLN A 113 -17.52 -13.66 -3.67
CA GLN A 113 -16.73 -14.50 -2.77
C GLN A 113 -16.76 -15.99 -3.15
N SER A 114 -17.83 -16.47 -3.80
CA SER A 114 -18.04 -17.91 -4.08
C SER A 114 -17.02 -18.52 -5.03
N MET A 115 -16.35 -17.71 -5.87
CA MET A 115 -15.41 -18.17 -6.89
C MET A 115 -13.93 -18.08 -6.46
N SER A 116 -13.69 -17.81 -5.18
CA SER A 116 -12.33 -17.67 -4.64
C SER A 116 -12.29 -18.09 -3.17
N ARG A 117 -11.12 -18.52 -2.72
CA ARG A 117 -10.93 -18.77 -1.29
C ARG A 117 -10.94 -17.46 -0.51
N SER A 118 -11.95 -17.24 0.32
CA SER A 118 -12.08 -16.05 1.15
C SER A 118 -11.44 -16.24 2.53
N ILE A 119 -10.68 -15.24 3.01
CA ILE A 119 -10.02 -15.23 4.31
C ILE A 119 -10.42 -13.96 5.03
N VAL A 120 -11.18 -14.09 6.11
CA VAL A 120 -11.42 -13.00 7.06
C VAL A 120 -10.19 -12.87 7.95
N LEU A 121 -9.48 -11.76 7.78
CA LEU A 121 -8.24 -11.51 8.49
C LEU A 121 -8.54 -10.91 9.88
N ASN A 122 -8.02 -11.55 10.91
CA ASN A 122 -8.17 -11.11 12.29
C ASN A 122 -6.86 -10.52 12.82
N GLU A 123 -6.98 -9.56 13.74
CA GLU A 123 -5.87 -8.93 14.45
C GLU A 123 -4.91 -9.97 15.04
N GLY A 124 -3.64 -9.84 14.76
CA GLY A 124 -2.56 -10.68 15.29
C GLY A 124 -2.48 -12.10 14.72
N LYS A 125 -3.51 -12.57 14.00
CA LYS A 125 -3.53 -13.92 13.42
C LYS A 125 -2.82 -13.95 12.08
N GLU A 126 -2.06 -15.02 11.85
CA GLU A 126 -1.33 -15.27 10.61
C GLU A 126 -2.00 -16.41 9.83
N TYR A 127 -2.15 -16.22 8.52
CA TYR A 127 -2.78 -17.17 7.61
C TYR A 127 -1.84 -17.46 6.44
N LYS A 128 -1.69 -18.75 6.11
CA LYS A 128 -0.98 -19.17 4.90
C LYS A 128 -1.85 -18.91 3.68
N ILE A 129 -1.38 -18.09 2.76
CA ILE A 129 -2.11 -17.71 1.55
C ILE A 129 -1.57 -18.42 0.30
N ASP A 130 -0.30 -18.80 0.30
CA ASP A 130 0.34 -19.64 -0.72
C ASP A 130 1.42 -20.51 -0.07
N LYS A 131 2.09 -21.37 -0.85
CA LYS A 131 3.16 -22.28 -0.36
C LYS A 131 4.24 -21.53 0.44
N ASN A 132 4.66 -20.37 -0.05
CA ASN A 132 5.75 -19.57 0.51
C ASN A 132 5.31 -18.19 1.00
N VAL A 133 4.00 -17.91 1.06
CA VAL A 133 3.48 -16.60 1.44
C VAL A 133 2.45 -16.74 2.55
N SER A 134 2.63 -15.96 3.61
CA SER A 134 1.63 -15.80 4.67
C SER A 134 1.24 -14.33 4.83
N VAL A 135 0.09 -14.10 5.43
CA VAL A 135 -0.41 -12.77 5.80
C VAL A 135 -0.84 -12.75 7.25
N LYS A 136 -0.39 -11.74 7.99
CA LYS A 136 -0.81 -11.46 9.37
C LYS A 136 -1.67 -10.21 9.40
N GLY A 137 -2.76 -10.23 10.14
CA GLY A 137 -3.61 -9.08 10.40
C GLY A 137 -2.95 -8.09 11.35
N CYS A 138 -2.86 -6.82 10.93
CA CYS A 138 -2.33 -5.73 11.74
C CYS A 138 -3.49 -4.86 12.23
N LYS A 139 -3.56 -4.63 13.54
CA LYS A 139 -4.60 -3.76 14.11
C LYS A 139 -4.61 -2.39 13.46
N ALA A 140 -5.81 -1.91 13.11
CA ALA A 140 -6.06 -0.55 12.69
C ALA A 140 -7.09 0.10 13.62
N ILE A 141 -6.93 1.39 13.91
CA ILE A 141 -7.93 2.17 14.65
C ILE A 141 -8.44 3.26 13.74
N HIS A 142 -9.61 2.98 13.16
CA HIS A 142 -10.25 3.81 12.15
C HIS A 142 -11.76 3.92 12.39
N SER A 143 -12.52 4.57 11.49
CA SER A 143 -13.97 4.69 11.60
C SER A 143 -14.71 3.39 11.32
N ASP A 144 -14.19 2.53 10.46
CA ASP A 144 -14.59 1.13 10.35
C ASP A 144 -13.88 0.35 11.46
N PRO A 145 -14.61 -0.13 12.50
CA PRO A 145 -14.00 -0.75 13.66
C PRO A 145 -13.40 -2.14 13.38
N ALA A 146 -13.76 -2.76 12.26
CA ALA A 146 -13.21 -4.03 11.81
C ALA A 146 -12.05 -3.86 10.81
N GLY A 147 -11.69 -2.61 10.48
CA GLY A 147 -10.58 -2.32 9.57
C GLY A 147 -9.27 -2.95 10.03
N ILE A 148 -8.47 -3.42 9.06
CA ILE A 148 -7.24 -4.17 9.31
C ILE A 148 -6.13 -3.78 8.34
N GLY A 149 -4.88 -3.72 8.82
CA GLY A 149 -3.69 -3.68 7.99
C GLY A 149 -3.17 -5.08 7.67
N PHE A 150 -2.14 -5.16 6.86
CA PHE A 150 -1.56 -6.42 6.39
C PHE A 150 -0.06 -6.46 6.63
N GLN A 151 0.45 -7.58 7.16
CA GLN A 151 1.86 -7.89 7.10
C GLN A 151 2.04 -9.18 6.30
N ILE A 152 2.64 -9.06 5.12
CA ILE A 152 2.86 -10.16 4.18
C ILE A 152 4.29 -10.64 4.35
N LYS A 153 4.45 -11.94 4.56
CA LYS A 153 5.75 -12.56 4.81
C LYS A 153 6.06 -13.62 3.77
N THR A 154 7.28 -13.58 3.28
CA THR A 154 7.94 -14.67 2.57
C THR A 154 9.18 -15.10 3.34
N LYS A 155 9.92 -16.09 2.84
CA LYS A 155 11.20 -16.48 3.44
C LYS A 155 12.18 -15.31 3.57
N ASP A 156 12.20 -14.42 2.56
CA ASP A 156 13.25 -13.41 2.41
C ASP A 156 12.76 -11.97 2.62
N LEU A 157 11.44 -11.74 2.68
CA LEU A 157 10.86 -10.42 2.70
C LEU A 157 9.65 -10.33 3.60
N THR A 158 9.55 -9.24 4.35
CA THR A 158 8.35 -8.82 5.08
C THR A 158 7.90 -7.45 4.58
N ILE A 159 6.72 -7.39 3.96
CA ILE A 159 6.05 -6.16 3.54
C ILE A 159 4.90 -5.90 4.49
N SER A 160 4.83 -4.72 5.06
CA SER A 160 3.75 -4.33 5.95
C SER A 160 3.00 -3.13 5.39
N TYR A 161 1.67 -3.16 5.48
CA TYR A 161 0.78 -2.07 5.09
C TYR A 161 -0.12 -1.70 6.26
N THR A 162 -0.11 -0.44 6.65
CA THR A 162 -0.86 0.01 7.83
C THR A 162 -2.36 0.03 7.62
N SER A 163 -2.82 0.13 6.36
CA SER A 163 -4.17 0.59 6.06
C SER A 163 -4.43 1.98 6.66
N ASP A 164 -5.69 2.39 6.74
CA ASP A 164 -6.09 3.62 7.40
C ASP A 164 -6.16 3.39 8.90
N THR A 165 -5.31 4.10 9.63
CA THR A 165 -5.25 4.05 11.07
C THR A 165 -4.69 5.34 11.67
N ARG A 166 -5.14 5.70 12.87
CA ARG A 166 -4.36 6.64 13.70
C ARG A 166 -3.16 5.92 14.32
N TYR A 167 -2.17 6.68 14.74
CA TYR A 167 -1.11 6.15 15.60
C TYR A 167 -1.67 5.77 16.98
N PHE A 168 -1.16 4.68 17.56
CA PHE A 168 -1.38 4.22 18.94
C PHE A 168 -0.15 3.41 19.39
N ASP A 169 0.09 3.33 20.69
CA ASP A 169 1.38 2.89 21.25
C ASP A 169 1.82 1.49 20.83
N THR A 170 0.86 0.56 20.67
CA THR A 170 1.14 -0.82 20.25
C THR A 170 1.12 -0.99 18.71
N LEU A 171 0.93 0.06 17.92
CA LEU A 171 0.93 -0.05 16.46
C LEU A 171 2.23 -0.64 15.92
N LYS A 172 3.36 -0.29 16.53
CA LYS A 172 4.70 -0.81 16.18
C LYS A 172 4.76 -2.33 16.22
N ASP A 173 4.09 -2.97 17.19
CA ASP A 173 4.18 -4.42 17.43
C ASP A 173 3.56 -5.23 16.27
N PHE A 174 2.58 -4.63 15.57
CA PHE A 174 1.96 -5.22 14.39
C PHE A 174 2.83 -5.11 13.13
N HIS A 175 3.78 -4.17 13.12
CA HIS A 175 4.65 -3.88 11.97
C HIS A 175 6.12 -4.24 12.23
N GLU A 176 6.41 -4.82 13.39
CA GLU A 176 7.76 -5.27 13.73
C GLU A 176 8.32 -6.24 12.68
N GLY A 177 9.61 -6.08 12.38
CA GLY A 177 10.31 -6.91 11.39
C GLY A 177 9.98 -6.56 9.93
N ALA A 178 9.19 -5.53 9.65
CA ALA A 178 8.94 -5.10 8.29
C ALA A 178 10.23 -4.64 7.59
N ASP A 179 10.53 -5.22 6.44
CA ASP A 179 11.58 -4.70 5.55
C ASP A 179 11.07 -3.47 4.80
N ILE A 180 9.81 -3.51 4.35
CA ILE A 180 9.12 -2.42 3.67
C ILE A 180 7.84 -2.09 4.43
N LEU A 181 7.67 -0.84 4.82
CA LEU A 181 6.45 -0.34 5.45
C LEU A 181 5.74 0.65 4.50
N ILE A 182 4.58 0.24 3.99
CA ILE A 182 3.66 1.10 3.24
C ILE A 182 2.67 1.68 4.23
N ALA A 183 2.44 2.99 4.21
CA ALA A 183 1.58 3.62 5.20
C ALA A 183 0.64 4.67 4.60
N SER A 184 -0.61 4.65 5.07
CA SER A 184 -1.59 5.70 4.81
C SER A 184 -1.27 6.94 5.66
N VAL A 185 -0.77 8.02 5.02
CA VAL A 185 -0.38 9.27 5.70
C VAL A 185 -1.18 10.44 5.16
N LEU A 186 -2.36 10.64 5.75
CA LEU A 186 -3.38 11.55 5.20
C LEU A 186 -3.00 13.03 5.31
N ARG A 187 -2.26 13.42 6.36
CA ARG A 187 -2.04 14.83 6.72
C ARG A 187 -0.56 15.19 6.85
N PRO A 188 -0.18 16.41 6.42
CA PRO A 188 1.16 16.92 6.66
C PRO A 188 1.35 17.36 8.11
N GLY A 189 2.59 17.50 8.54
CA GLY A 189 2.96 18.06 9.84
C GLY A 189 2.42 17.26 11.02
N TYR A 190 1.96 17.96 12.05
CA TYR A 190 1.46 17.39 13.31
C TYR A 190 -0.07 17.30 13.42
N LYS A 191 -0.81 17.89 12.51
CA LYS A 191 -2.28 17.91 12.54
C LYS A 191 -2.86 16.58 12.05
N SER A 192 -3.03 15.61 12.94
CA SER A 192 -3.78 14.37 12.62
C SER A 192 -5.28 14.64 12.52
N ILE A 193 -5.98 13.73 11.86
CA ILE A 193 -7.46 13.62 11.89
C ILE A 193 -7.80 12.32 12.61
N LYS A 194 -8.98 12.27 13.23
CA LYS A 194 -9.49 11.04 13.85
C LYS A 194 -9.38 9.85 12.88
N GLY A 195 -8.72 8.78 13.30
CA GLY A 195 -8.55 7.56 12.50
C GLY A 195 -7.45 7.59 11.43
N HIS A 196 -6.60 8.64 11.37
CA HIS A 196 -5.53 8.73 10.37
C HIS A 196 -4.22 9.23 10.95
N MET A 197 -3.12 8.82 10.33
CA MET A 197 -1.79 9.33 10.63
C MET A 197 -1.51 10.67 9.96
N SER A 198 -0.63 11.44 10.62
CA SER A 198 0.06 12.61 10.06
C SER A 198 1.54 12.30 9.84
N SER A 199 2.26 13.22 9.17
CA SER A 199 3.71 13.10 8.99
C SER A 199 4.46 12.95 10.32
N GLN A 200 4.00 13.61 11.39
CA GLN A 200 4.62 13.50 12.71
C GLN A 200 4.40 12.11 13.31
N THR A 201 3.16 11.62 13.36
CA THR A 201 2.86 10.32 13.95
C THR A 201 3.46 9.18 13.13
N PHE A 202 3.55 9.33 11.81
CA PHE A 202 4.27 8.38 10.97
C PHE A 202 5.78 8.41 11.25
N THR A 203 6.37 9.60 11.46
CA THR A 203 7.78 9.71 11.89
C THR A 203 8.05 8.97 13.20
N GLN A 204 7.10 9.04 14.15
CA GLN A 204 7.19 8.30 15.40
C GLN A 204 7.16 6.80 15.16
N LEU A 205 6.21 6.29 14.40
CA LEU A 205 6.11 4.87 14.04
C LEU A 205 7.41 4.37 13.38
N LEU A 206 8.01 5.16 12.47
CA LEU A 206 9.24 4.78 11.80
C LEU A 206 10.45 4.67 12.73
N LYS A 207 10.53 5.51 13.77
CA LYS A 207 11.60 5.42 14.80
C LYS A 207 11.51 4.13 15.60
N GLU A 208 10.33 3.58 15.75
CA GLU A 208 10.05 2.37 16.51
C GLU A 208 10.21 1.11 15.65
N VAL A 209 9.56 1.05 14.49
CA VAL A 209 9.58 -0.12 13.58
C VAL A 209 10.91 -0.25 12.84
N LYS A 210 11.53 0.87 12.44
CA LYS A 210 12.80 0.94 11.71
C LYS A 210 12.87 0.04 10.47
N PRO A 211 11.90 0.13 9.55
CA PRO A 211 11.93 -0.63 8.31
C PRO A 211 13.13 -0.18 7.45
N LYS A 212 13.54 -1.02 6.49
CA LYS A 212 14.59 -0.63 5.53
C LYS A 212 14.12 0.45 4.56
N LEU A 213 12.82 0.39 4.21
CA LEU A 213 12.17 1.35 3.34
C LEU A 213 10.77 1.65 3.87
N ALA A 214 10.41 2.93 3.91
CA ALA A 214 9.05 3.38 4.16
C ALA A 214 8.47 4.06 2.91
N ILE A 215 7.19 3.79 2.60
CA ILE A 215 6.50 4.40 1.47
C ILE A 215 5.20 5.00 1.98
N MET A 216 5.04 6.31 1.79
CA MET A 216 3.82 7.02 2.11
C MET A 216 2.86 6.94 0.92
N THR A 217 1.58 6.74 1.19
CA THR A 217 0.48 6.81 0.23
C THR A 217 -0.77 7.39 0.91
N HIS A 218 -1.92 7.36 0.24
CA HIS A 218 -3.21 7.78 0.80
C HIS A 218 -3.23 9.27 1.20
N PHE A 219 -2.93 10.15 0.22
CA PHE A 219 -2.75 11.57 0.47
C PHE A 219 -4.07 12.34 0.43
N GLY A 220 -4.40 12.99 1.54
CA GLY A 220 -5.48 13.97 1.60
C GLY A 220 -5.11 15.30 0.92
N LEU A 221 -6.10 16.13 0.59
CA LEU A 221 -5.89 17.41 -0.11
C LEU A 221 -4.85 18.31 0.56
N LYS A 222 -4.82 18.35 1.90
CA LYS A 222 -3.81 19.15 2.64
C LYS A 222 -2.39 18.58 2.50
N MET A 223 -2.25 17.24 2.43
CA MET A 223 -0.96 16.61 2.15
C MET A 223 -0.49 16.95 0.74
N LEU A 224 -1.39 16.88 -0.26
CA LEU A 224 -1.07 17.23 -1.65
C LEU A 224 -0.64 18.71 -1.78
N SER A 225 -1.31 19.62 -1.07
CA SER A 225 -0.95 21.04 -1.06
C SER A 225 0.39 21.32 -0.37
N SER A 226 0.81 20.46 0.57
CA SER A 226 2.08 20.60 1.29
C SER A 226 3.25 19.91 0.60
N ASN A 227 3.05 19.32 -0.56
CA ASN A 227 4.03 18.52 -1.31
C ASN A 227 4.46 17.23 -0.56
N PRO A 228 3.88 16.06 -0.91
CA PRO A 228 4.20 14.77 -0.26
C PRO A 228 5.69 14.41 -0.30
N VAL A 229 6.40 14.78 -1.38
CA VAL A 229 7.85 14.50 -1.50
C VAL A 229 8.64 15.31 -0.48
N LYS A 230 8.26 16.58 -0.25
CA LYS A 230 8.88 17.41 0.80
C LYS A 230 8.63 16.81 2.19
N GLU A 231 7.42 16.36 2.46
CA GLU A 231 7.08 15.69 3.73
C GLU A 231 7.87 14.40 3.91
N ALA A 232 7.98 13.55 2.88
CA ALA A 232 8.79 12.32 2.92
C ALA A 232 10.26 12.59 3.23
N LYS A 233 10.85 13.63 2.64
CA LYS A 233 12.24 14.05 2.95
C LYS A 233 12.40 14.48 4.40
N LEU A 234 11.44 15.23 4.94
CA LEU A 234 11.44 15.65 6.36
C LEU A 234 11.31 14.44 7.30
N ILE A 235 10.42 13.50 6.97
CA ILE A 235 10.23 12.26 7.71
C ILE A 235 11.53 11.44 7.68
N SER A 236 12.13 11.23 6.51
CA SER A 236 13.43 10.52 6.39
C SER A 236 14.50 11.14 7.29
N LYS A 237 14.63 12.46 7.27
CA LYS A 237 15.60 13.18 8.10
C LYS A 237 15.34 12.98 9.61
N LYS A 238 14.06 13.03 10.03
CA LYS A 238 13.68 12.95 11.45
C LYS A 238 13.67 11.53 12.00
N SER A 239 13.33 10.53 11.18
CA SER A 239 13.25 9.13 11.60
C SER A 239 14.54 8.35 11.42
N GLY A 240 15.41 8.78 10.51
CA GLY A 240 16.57 8.01 10.06
C GLY A 240 16.21 6.88 9.08
N VAL A 241 14.92 6.72 8.70
CA VAL A 241 14.43 5.71 7.77
C VAL A 241 14.22 6.33 6.40
N LYS A 242 14.75 5.70 5.35
CA LYS A 242 14.47 6.14 3.97
C LYS A 242 12.95 6.08 3.73
N THR A 243 12.38 7.24 3.40
CA THR A 243 10.94 7.37 3.17
C THR A 243 10.70 7.96 1.78
N LEU A 244 9.84 7.32 1.01
CA LEU A 244 9.37 7.78 -0.30
C LEU A 244 7.92 8.23 -0.20
N ALA A 245 7.53 9.22 -0.99
CA ALA A 245 6.13 9.54 -1.24
C ALA A 245 5.73 8.86 -2.55
N ALA A 246 4.72 8.00 -2.51
CA ALA A 246 4.20 7.39 -3.72
C ALA A 246 3.53 8.43 -4.63
N TYR A 247 3.48 8.14 -5.92
CA TYR A 247 2.70 8.87 -6.91
C TYR A 247 1.96 7.88 -7.81
N ASP A 248 0.94 8.37 -8.50
CA ASP A 248 0.11 7.53 -9.34
C ASP A 248 0.92 6.99 -10.52
N GLY A 249 0.94 5.67 -10.69
CA GLY A 249 1.77 4.97 -11.67
C GLY A 249 3.20 4.67 -11.20
N MET A 250 3.58 5.04 -9.96
CA MET A 250 4.92 4.74 -9.44
C MET A 250 5.20 3.24 -9.45
N ASN A 251 6.31 2.88 -10.07
CA ASN A 251 6.82 1.51 -10.13
C ASN A 251 8.12 1.38 -9.36
N ILE A 252 8.25 0.34 -8.55
CA ILE A 252 9.48 0.03 -7.82
C ILE A 252 9.83 -1.44 -8.04
N ASP A 253 10.97 -1.70 -8.68
CA ASP A 253 11.54 -3.04 -8.74
C ASP A 253 12.32 -3.33 -7.47
N ILE A 254 11.92 -4.39 -6.77
CA ILE A 254 12.54 -4.81 -5.52
C ILE A 254 13.31 -6.10 -5.77
N ASN A 255 14.63 -6.01 -5.73
CA ASN A 255 15.53 -7.14 -5.85
C ASN A 255 16.21 -7.40 -4.51
N PHE A 256 16.17 -8.66 -4.07
CA PHE A 256 16.87 -9.12 -2.87
C PHE A 256 18.19 -9.76 -3.27
N ARG A 257 19.27 -9.35 -2.62
CA ARG A 257 20.53 -10.06 -2.65
C ARG A 257 20.97 -10.29 -1.21
N HIS A 258 21.28 -11.53 -0.87
CA HIS A 258 22.01 -11.84 0.35
C HIS A 258 23.48 -11.52 0.10
N ILE A 259 23.99 -10.47 0.73
CA ILE A 259 25.41 -10.17 0.76
C ILE A 259 25.81 -10.27 2.22
N ASP A 260 26.65 -11.23 2.54
CA ASP A 260 27.29 -11.43 3.85
C ASP A 260 26.36 -11.23 5.06
N LYS A 261 25.32 -12.09 5.20
CA LYS A 261 24.36 -12.08 6.32
C LYS A 261 23.56 -10.79 6.51
N SER A 262 23.75 -9.75 5.68
CA SER A 262 22.92 -8.56 5.66
C SER A 262 21.99 -8.58 4.45
N LYS A 263 20.68 -8.40 4.68
CA LYS A 263 19.72 -8.26 3.58
C LYS A 263 19.86 -6.84 2.98
N VAL A 264 20.25 -6.76 1.73
CA VAL A 264 20.28 -5.50 0.96
C VAL A 264 19.06 -5.45 0.06
N ILE A 265 18.25 -4.41 0.18
CA ILE A 265 17.16 -4.13 -0.76
C ILE A 265 17.72 -3.24 -1.85
N SER A 266 17.72 -3.71 -3.09
CA SER A 266 18.01 -2.90 -4.27
C SER A 266 16.69 -2.52 -4.92
N LEU A 267 16.48 -1.22 -5.14
CA LEU A 267 15.28 -0.67 -5.75
C LEU A 267 15.68 -0.03 -7.09
N ARG A 268 14.89 -0.24 -8.14
CA ARG A 268 14.99 0.53 -9.37
C ARG A 268 13.66 1.24 -9.59
N ASP A 269 13.69 2.53 -9.87
CA ASP A 269 12.53 3.28 -10.33
C ASP A 269 12.33 3.14 -11.85
N GLU A 270 11.31 3.76 -12.37
CA GLU A 270 10.95 3.77 -13.79
C GLU A 270 12.03 4.36 -14.70
N ASN A 271 12.93 5.19 -14.16
CA ASN A 271 14.07 5.76 -14.86
C ASN A 271 15.34 4.87 -14.76
N ASN A 272 15.18 3.60 -14.33
CA ASN A 272 16.26 2.63 -14.12
C ASN A 272 17.31 3.05 -13.07
N LYS A 273 16.97 4.05 -12.22
CA LYS A 273 17.84 4.54 -11.16
C LYS A 273 17.88 3.53 -10.00
N LEU A 274 19.08 3.04 -9.72
CA LEU A 274 19.32 2.05 -8.66
C LEU A 274 19.43 2.71 -7.29
N PHE A 275 18.59 2.29 -6.36
CA PHE A 275 18.68 2.63 -4.94
C PHE A 275 19.08 1.39 -4.14
N ARG A 276 20.10 1.52 -3.28
CA ARG A 276 20.47 0.49 -2.31
C ARG A 276 20.10 0.94 -0.91
N VAL A 277 19.42 0.10 -0.17
CA VAL A 277 19.03 0.37 1.22
C VAL A 277 19.69 -0.68 2.11
N GLU A 278 20.71 -0.29 2.83
CA GLU A 278 21.45 -1.11 3.79
C GLU A 278 21.05 -0.76 5.22
N ARG A 279 21.15 -1.72 6.13
CA ARG A 279 20.76 -1.57 7.54
C ARG A 279 21.59 -0.52 8.32
N LYS A 280 22.72 -0.03 7.76
CA LYS A 280 23.72 0.78 8.50
C LYS A 280 24.08 2.16 7.95
N SER A 281 23.53 2.67 6.85
CA SER A 281 23.95 4.02 6.43
C SER A 281 22.89 4.80 5.66
N VAL A 282 22.43 5.86 6.26
CA VAL A 282 21.82 6.97 5.51
C VAL A 282 22.96 7.79 4.91
N LYS A 283 23.41 7.47 3.70
CA LYS A 283 24.35 8.36 2.98
C LYS A 283 23.60 9.56 2.44
N LYS A 284 24.23 10.75 2.56
CA LYS A 284 23.72 12.04 2.10
C LYS A 284 23.34 12.01 0.63
N PHE A 285 22.15 12.51 0.31
CA PHE A 285 21.68 12.75 -1.06
C PHE A 285 22.34 14.02 -1.62
N SER A 286 22.69 13.99 -2.92
CA SER A 286 23.12 15.19 -3.64
C SER A 286 21.90 16.00 -4.12
N SER A 287 22.06 17.31 -4.25
CA SER A 287 21.00 18.25 -4.68
C SER A 287 20.45 18.02 -6.10
N ALA A 288 21.12 17.21 -6.91
CA ALA A 288 20.68 16.82 -8.26
C ALA A 288 19.42 15.93 -8.23
N ASP A 289 19.27 15.06 -7.21
CA ASP A 289 18.14 14.14 -7.09
C ASP A 289 16.79 14.85 -6.84
N ALA A 290 16.79 16.14 -6.54
CA ALA A 290 15.60 16.91 -6.20
C ALA A 290 14.92 17.59 -7.39
N LYS A 291 15.62 17.75 -8.53
CA LYS A 291 15.08 18.46 -9.70
C LYS A 291 14.21 17.56 -10.60
N ASP A 292 14.59 16.29 -10.73
CA ASP A 292 13.88 15.36 -11.63
C ASP A 292 12.50 14.97 -11.10
N ASP A 293 12.34 14.80 -9.78
CA ASP A 293 11.04 14.48 -9.16
C ASP A 293 10.00 15.63 -9.27
N LEU A 294 10.46 16.88 -9.46
CA LEU A 294 9.58 18.05 -9.61
C LEU A 294 9.00 18.18 -11.02
N LEU A 295 9.70 17.67 -12.04
CA LEU A 295 9.30 17.76 -13.44
C LEU A 295 8.22 16.72 -13.79
N MET A 296 8.29 15.52 -13.23
CA MET A 296 7.34 14.43 -13.53
C MET A 296 5.95 14.70 -13.00
N GLY A 297 5.79 15.39 -11.88
CA GLY A 297 4.47 15.78 -11.35
C GLY A 297 3.72 16.80 -12.21
N LYS A 298 4.39 17.47 -13.15
CA LYS A 298 3.79 18.47 -14.04
C LYS A 298 3.41 17.93 -15.42
N GLN A 299 3.99 16.83 -15.88
CA GLN A 299 3.75 16.33 -17.25
C GLN A 299 2.50 15.47 -17.42
N SER A 300 1.95 14.88 -16.35
CA SER A 300 0.76 14.02 -16.46
C SER A 300 -0.55 14.77 -16.73
N PHE A 301 -0.59 16.09 -16.56
CA PHE A 301 -1.82 16.89 -16.74
C PHE A 301 -2.02 17.52 -18.13
N LYS A 302 -1.04 17.46 -19.04
CA LYS A 302 -1.14 18.14 -20.35
C LYS A 302 -1.63 17.28 -21.52
N LYS A 303 -1.95 16.01 -21.32
CA LYS A 303 -2.34 15.07 -22.41
C LYS A 303 -3.74 14.48 -22.31
N LEU A 304 -4.65 15.08 -21.56
CA LEU A 304 -6.03 14.59 -21.43
C LEU A 304 -7.09 15.67 -21.71
N TYR A 305 -6.81 16.63 -22.63
CA TYR A 305 -7.82 17.44 -23.31
C TYR A 305 -7.37 17.71 -24.73
#